data_b6d15b0a04d8292247719409dcca3a72
#
_entry.id   b6d15b0a04d8292247719409dcca3a72
#
_cell.length_a   1.000
_cell.length_b   1.000
_cell.length_c   1.000
_cell.angle_alpha   90.00
_cell.angle_beta   90.00
_cell.angle_gamma   90.00
#
_symmetry.space_group_name_H-M   'P 1'
#
loop_
_entity.id
_entity.type
_entity.pdbx_description
1 polymer ?
#
loop_
_entity_poly.entity_id
_entity_poly.type
_entity_poly.pdbx_seq_one_letter_code
_entity_poly.pdbx_strand_id
1 'polypeptide(L)'
;MYRNIFVLLMVAGIGILSSCHNNGVKDDTADDSARNRIVQQSDGTIALKVDNAACYSDRTNPSSNTAEWNVVVSKSGRYDVWLSSATRDTTNLHYQSLVKFNFQDNRLEAHPECDKVIHNAGDVVYPFYKTDSFLGSLYIQNPGEYNVQVISDGIQPKADQNTSIGSTRMLSVVLKPITH
;
A
#
# COMPACT_ATOMS: atom_id res chain seq x y z
N MET A 1 83.00 -29.17 18.97
CA MET A 1 82.48 -27.89 19.40
C MET A 1 82.04 -27.16 18.17
N TYR A 2 80.77 -27.28 17.78
CA TYR A 2 80.18 -26.51 16.66
C TYR A 2 78.96 -25.78 17.16
N ARG A 3 78.99 -24.44 17.08
CA ARG A 3 77.89 -23.51 17.43
C ARG A 3 77.05 -23.31 16.17
N ASN A 4 75.86 -23.83 16.19
CA ASN A 4 74.86 -23.57 15.14
C ASN A 4 74.20 -22.21 15.40
N ILE A 5 74.42 -21.32 14.45
CA ILE A 5 73.73 -20.02 14.38
C ILE A 5 72.44 -20.23 13.59
N PHE A 6 71.31 -20.09 14.26
CA PHE A 6 69.97 -20.04 13.60
C PHE A 6 69.72 -18.62 13.12
N VAL A 7 69.64 -18.45 11.81
CA VAL A 7 69.19 -17.21 11.16
C VAL A 7 67.69 -17.28 11.05
N LEU A 8 66.98 -16.38 11.79
CA LEU A 8 65.58 -16.24 11.72
C LEU A 8 65.22 -15.28 10.59
N LEU A 9 64.63 -15.78 9.51
CA LEU A 9 64.11 -15.00 8.38
C LEU A 9 62.70 -14.50 8.74
N MET A 10 62.57 -13.20 9.03
CA MET A 10 61.25 -12.54 9.12
C MET A 10 60.73 -12.25 7.71
N VAL A 11 59.67 -12.95 7.31
CA VAL A 11 58.91 -12.63 6.11
C VAL A 11 57.83 -11.64 6.50
N ALA A 12 58.01 -10.39 6.09
CA ALA A 12 56.98 -9.35 6.22
C ALA A 12 55.85 -9.61 5.17
N GLY A 13 54.74 -10.16 5.62
CA GLY A 13 53.53 -10.29 4.82
C GLY A 13 52.85 -8.93 4.64
N ILE A 14 52.91 -8.41 3.43
CA ILE A 14 52.09 -7.21 3.02
C ILE A 14 50.64 -7.69 2.87
N GLY A 15 49.79 -7.41 3.87
CA GLY A 15 48.37 -7.60 3.80
C GLY A 15 47.76 -6.57 2.86
N ILE A 16 47.32 -7.02 1.67
CA ILE A 16 46.48 -6.21 0.79
C ILE A 16 45.10 -6.17 1.43
N LEU A 17 44.73 -5.02 2.03
CA LEU A 17 43.37 -4.72 2.44
C LEU A 17 42.56 -4.54 1.17
N SER A 18 41.88 -5.59 0.71
CA SER A 18 40.84 -5.51 -0.27
C SER A 18 39.65 -4.78 0.38
N SER A 19 39.54 -3.47 0.11
CA SER A 19 38.38 -2.67 0.43
C SER A 19 37.23 -3.21 -0.43
N CYS A 20 36.37 -4.05 0.14
CA CYS A 20 35.06 -4.31 -0.44
C CYS A 20 34.29 -3.01 -0.44
N HIS A 21 34.20 -2.40 -1.62
CA HIS A 21 33.28 -1.32 -1.88
C HIS A 21 31.87 -1.93 -1.77
N ASN A 22 31.26 -1.81 -0.60
CA ASN A 22 29.87 -2.09 -0.39
C ASN A 22 29.09 -1.05 -1.24
N ASN A 23 28.69 -1.46 -2.44
CA ASN A 23 27.57 -0.82 -3.11
C ASN A 23 26.38 -1.02 -2.18
N GLY A 24 26.09 -0.01 -1.37
CA GLY A 24 24.93 0.03 -0.53
C GLY A 24 23.70 -0.16 -1.42
N VAL A 25 23.14 -1.34 -1.40
CA VAL A 25 21.74 -1.55 -1.74
C VAL A 25 21.02 -0.63 -0.76
N LYS A 26 20.45 0.47 -1.27
CA LYS A 26 19.54 1.29 -0.49
C LYS A 26 18.47 0.35 0.01
N ASP A 27 18.38 0.23 1.31
CA ASP A 27 17.32 -0.50 1.99
C ASP A 27 16.03 0.32 1.83
N ASP A 28 15.34 0.13 0.70
CA ASP A 28 14.08 0.81 0.39
C ASP A 28 12.94 0.35 1.34
N THR A 29 13.19 -0.70 2.15
CA THR A 29 12.18 -1.28 3.05
C THR A 29 11.83 -0.37 4.24
N ALA A 30 12.78 0.41 4.75
CA ALA A 30 12.55 1.32 5.87
C ALA A 30 11.68 2.54 5.48
N ASP A 31 11.83 3.04 4.26
CA ASP A 31 11.03 4.17 3.75
C ASP A 31 9.59 3.74 3.41
N ASP A 32 9.40 2.53 2.90
CA ASP A 32 8.06 1.99 2.62
C ASP A 32 7.28 1.70 3.90
N SER A 33 7.92 1.22 4.97
CA SER A 33 7.26 0.98 6.27
C SER A 33 6.77 2.27 6.94
N ALA A 34 7.45 3.39 6.73
CA ALA A 34 7.00 4.69 7.22
C ALA A 34 5.86 5.27 6.35
N ARG A 35 5.86 5.01 5.05
CA ARG A 35 4.89 5.54 4.09
C ARG A 35 3.52 4.86 4.20
N ASN A 36 3.48 3.54 4.42
CA ASN A 36 2.23 2.80 4.53
C ASN A 36 1.60 2.84 5.93
N ARG A 37 2.23 3.58 6.89
CA ARG A 37 1.68 3.78 8.22
C ARG A 37 0.66 4.91 8.22
N ILE A 38 -0.59 4.58 8.48
CA ILE A 38 -1.72 5.51 8.50
C ILE A 38 -2.21 5.70 9.93
N VAL A 39 -2.37 6.95 10.34
CA VAL A 39 -2.94 7.29 11.66
C VAL A 39 -4.36 7.80 11.46
N GLN A 40 -5.28 7.29 12.28
CA GLN A 40 -6.67 7.76 12.31
C GLN A 40 -6.73 9.25 12.59
N GLN A 41 -7.55 9.97 11.85
CA GLN A 41 -7.75 11.40 11.98
C GLN A 41 -8.53 11.75 13.27
N SER A 42 -8.48 13.00 13.69
CA SER A 42 -9.15 13.48 14.91
C SER A 42 -10.67 13.34 14.86
N ASP A 43 -11.27 13.44 13.66
CA ASP A 43 -12.71 13.20 13.42
C ASP A 43 -13.08 11.70 13.40
N GLY A 44 -12.09 10.81 13.50
CA GLY A 44 -12.27 9.38 13.46
C GLY A 44 -12.13 8.76 12.07
N THR A 45 -11.97 9.55 11.01
CA THR A 45 -11.77 9.06 9.65
C THR A 45 -10.43 8.33 9.51
N ILE A 46 -10.42 7.23 8.73
CA ILE A 46 -9.21 6.54 8.31
C ILE A 46 -9.17 6.56 6.78
N ALA A 47 -8.16 7.21 6.20
CA ALA A 47 -8.02 7.38 4.74
C ALA A 47 -6.83 6.57 4.21
N LEU A 48 -7.10 5.48 3.53
CA LEU A 48 -6.15 4.53 2.97
C LEU A 48 -5.92 4.86 1.49
N LYS A 49 -4.94 5.71 1.19
CA LYS A 49 -4.58 6.07 -0.19
C LYS A 49 -3.69 4.99 -0.79
N VAL A 50 -3.99 4.56 -2.02
CA VAL A 50 -3.18 3.56 -2.74
C VAL A 50 -1.74 4.05 -2.95
N ASP A 51 -1.53 5.36 -3.14
CA ASP A 51 -0.20 5.96 -3.29
C ASP A 51 0.71 5.77 -2.06
N ASN A 52 0.10 5.57 -0.88
CA ASN A 52 0.80 5.34 0.38
C ASN A 52 0.85 3.86 0.78
N ALA A 53 0.29 2.96 -0.03
CA ALA A 53 0.27 1.53 0.26
C ALA A 53 1.59 0.84 -0.08
N ALA A 54 1.87 -0.25 0.63
CA ALA A 54 2.72 -1.30 0.09
C ALA A 54 1.89 -2.09 -0.93
N CYS A 55 2.28 -2.01 -2.22
CA CYS A 55 1.52 -2.63 -3.29
C CYS A 55 2.24 -3.86 -3.82
N TYR A 56 1.49 -4.95 -3.92
CA TYR A 56 1.92 -6.21 -4.55
C TYR A 56 1.05 -6.43 -5.79
N SER A 57 1.67 -6.51 -6.96
CA SER A 57 0.94 -6.67 -8.22
C SER A 57 1.39 -7.90 -8.97
N ASP A 58 0.41 -8.63 -9.51
CA ASP A 58 0.61 -9.76 -10.42
C ASP A 58 0.03 -9.39 -11.78
N ARG A 59 0.89 -9.28 -12.80
CA ARG A 59 0.47 -8.95 -14.18
C ARG A 59 -0.30 -10.08 -14.86
N THR A 60 -0.10 -11.31 -14.39
CA THR A 60 -0.78 -12.50 -14.94
C THR A 60 -2.15 -12.72 -14.32
N ASN A 61 -2.33 -12.26 -13.07
CA ASN A 61 -3.58 -12.34 -12.33
C ASN A 61 -3.86 -11.01 -11.59
N PRO A 62 -4.30 -9.95 -12.31
CA PRO A 62 -4.56 -8.64 -11.69
C PRO A 62 -5.58 -8.65 -10.56
N SER A 63 -6.50 -9.64 -10.52
CA SER A 63 -7.49 -9.78 -9.45
C SER A 63 -6.88 -10.14 -8.09
N SER A 64 -5.59 -10.52 -8.06
CA SER A 64 -4.81 -10.75 -6.83
C SER A 64 -3.96 -9.54 -6.40
N ASN A 65 -3.97 -8.44 -7.16
CA ASN A 65 -3.26 -7.23 -6.78
C ASN A 65 -3.71 -6.78 -5.38
N THR A 66 -2.74 -6.49 -4.54
CA THR A 66 -2.97 -6.17 -3.13
C THR A 66 -2.33 -4.84 -2.78
N ALA A 67 -3.06 -4.01 -2.04
CA ALA A 67 -2.57 -2.83 -1.36
C ALA A 67 -2.69 -3.02 0.15
N GLU A 68 -1.62 -2.70 0.89
CA GLU A 68 -1.51 -2.96 2.32
C GLU A 68 -1.06 -1.73 3.10
N TRP A 69 -1.67 -1.52 4.27
CA TRP A 69 -1.35 -0.43 5.19
C TRP A 69 -1.25 -0.92 6.64
N ASN A 70 -0.41 -0.25 7.42
CA ASN A 70 -0.37 -0.37 8.87
C ASN A 70 -1.15 0.80 9.47
N VAL A 71 -2.28 0.52 10.10
CA VAL A 71 -3.24 1.53 10.56
C VAL A 71 -3.21 1.64 12.06
N VAL A 72 -3.02 2.86 12.57
CA VAL A 72 -3.13 3.18 14.00
C VAL A 72 -4.52 3.73 14.26
N VAL A 73 -5.32 2.96 14.98
CA VAL A 73 -6.67 3.33 15.39
C VAL A 73 -6.66 3.84 16.83
N SER A 74 -7.22 5.00 17.06
CA SER A 74 -7.37 5.63 18.37
C SER A 74 -8.81 5.58 18.91
N LYS A 75 -9.80 5.42 18.01
CA LYS A 75 -11.22 5.39 18.34
C LYS A 75 -11.86 4.11 17.82
N SER A 76 -12.43 3.30 18.72
CA SER A 76 -13.29 2.18 18.38
C SER A 76 -14.67 2.67 17.91
N GLY A 77 -15.43 1.79 17.25
CA GLY A 77 -16.79 2.11 16.80
C GLY A 77 -17.16 1.45 15.47
N ARG A 78 -18.32 1.85 14.96
CA ARG A 78 -18.82 1.41 13.66
C ARG A 78 -18.36 2.37 12.57
N TYR A 79 -17.92 1.82 11.46
CA TYR A 79 -17.40 2.56 10.32
C TYR A 79 -18.05 2.10 9.01
N ASP A 80 -18.45 3.06 8.18
CA ASP A 80 -18.79 2.83 6.79
C ASP A 80 -17.51 2.83 5.95
N VAL A 81 -17.37 1.84 5.08
CA VAL A 81 -16.22 1.65 4.20
C VAL A 81 -16.60 2.10 2.79
N TRP A 82 -15.89 3.09 2.30
CA TRP A 82 -16.09 3.69 0.99
C TRP A 82 -14.85 3.52 0.14
N LEU A 83 -15.03 3.05 -1.09
CA LEU A 83 -13.99 2.97 -2.10
C LEU A 83 -14.07 4.19 -3.02
N SER A 84 -12.97 4.90 -3.21
CA SER A 84 -12.86 5.96 -4.21
C SER A 84 -12.10 5.47 -5.43
N SER A 85 -12.66 5.72 -6.60
CA SER A 85 -12.09 5.33 -7.89
C SER A 85 -11.97 6.51 -8.85
N ALA A 86 -10.98 6.49 -9.75
CA ALA A 86 -10.95 7.33 -10.92
C ALA A 86 -11.43 6.50 -12.13
N THR A 87 -12.45 6.98 -12.83
CA THR A 87 -13.07 6.30 -13.97
C THR A 87 -13.43 7.28 -15.08
N ARG A 88 -13.53 6.81 -16.30
CA ARG A 88 -14.13 7.56 -17.43
C ARG A 88 -15.60 7.26 -17.60
N ASP A 89 -16.07 6.14 -17.07
CA ASP A 89 -17.45 5.70 -17.16
C ASP A 89 -18.05 5.68 -15.74
N THR A 90 -19.00 6.60 -15.50
CA THR A 90 -19.70 6.69 -14.22
C THR A 90 -20.94 5.79 -14.14
N THR A 91 -21.26 5.09 -15.22
CA THR A 91 -22.35 4.11 -15.26
C THR A 91 -21.89 2.68 -14.97
N ASN A 92 -20.62 2.39 -15.28
CA ASN A 92 -19.98 1.11 -15.01
C ASN A 92 -18.52 1.32 -14.67
N LEU A 93 -18.09 0.91 -13.47
CA LEU A 93 -16.71 1.06 -13.01
C LEU A 93 -15.75 0.01 -13.57
N HIS A 94 -16.26 -0.97 -14.34
CA HIS A 94 -15.46 -1.99 -15.02
C HIS A 94 -14.45 -2.78 -14.13
N TYR A 95 -14.73 -2.94 -12.83
CA TYR A 95 -13.98 -3.88 -12.01
C TYR A 95 -14.27 -5.31 -12.50
N GLN A 96 -13.23 -6.08 -12.79
CA GLN A 96 -13.36 -7.44 -13.31
C GLN A 96 -13.65 -8.46 -12.20
N SER A 97 -13.33 -8.11 -10.95
CA SER A 97 -13.49 -8.98 -9.79
C SER A 97 -14.11 -8.20 -8.62
N LEU A 98 -14.58 -8.96 -7.61
CA LEU A 98 -14.97 -8.37 -6.34
C LEU A 98 -13.77 -7.69 -5.68
N VAL A 99 -14.00 -6.50 -5.14
CA VAL A 99 -13.05 -5.86 -4.22
C VAL A 99 -13.19 -6.52 -2.87
N LYS A 100 -12.08 -7.00 -2.33
CA LYS A 100 -11.99 -7.61 -0.99
C LYS A 100 -11.27 -6.66 -0.07
N PHE A 101 -11.92 -6.28 1.01
CA PHE A 101 -11.36 -5.43 2.06
C PHE A 101 -11.24 -6.24 3.35
N ASN A 102 -10.02 -6.38 3.87
CA ASN A 102 -9.71 -7.12 5.08
C ASN A 102 -9.20 -6.18 6.17
N PHE A 103 -9.86 -6.20 7.32
CA PHE A 103 -9.48 -5.45 8.52
C PHE A 103 -9.64 -6.37 9.73
N GLN A 104 -8.56 -6.95 10.24
CA GLN A 104 -8.61 -8.01 11.25
C GLN A 104 -9.50 -9.18 10.80
N ASP A 105 -10.46 -9.56 11.65
CA ASP A 105 -11.45 -10.60 11.40
C ASP A 105 -12.62 -10.13 10.53
N ASN A 106 -12.68 -8.82 10.23
CA ASN A 106 -13.70 -8.28 9.33
C ASN A 106 -13.26 -8.43 7.88
N ARG A 107 -14.12 -9.01 7.07
CA ARG A 107 -13.94 -9.12 5.63
C ARG A 107 -15.18 -8.60 4.93
N LEU A 108 -14.98 -7.64 4.06
CA LEU A 108 -16.00 -7.15 3.15
C LEU A 108 -15.64 -7.55 1.71
N GLU A 109 -16.63 -7.99 0.96
CA GLU A 109 -16.51 -8.29 -0.47
C GLU A 109 -17.66 -7.61 -1.19
N ALA A 110 -17.36 -6.76 -2.16
CA ALA A 110 -18.36 -6.04 -2.93
C ALA A 110 -17.92 -5.87 -4.38
N HIS A 111 -18.90 -5.82 -5.28
CA HIS A 111 -18.68 -5.30 -6.62
C HIS A 111 -18.91 -3.78 -6.56
N PRO A 112 -17.87 -2.94 -6.82
CA PRO A 112 -18.03 -1.50 -6.71
C PRO A 112 -19.01 -0.96 -7.74
N GLU A 113 -19.96 -0.17 -7.27
CA GLU A 113 -20.91 0.58 -8.09
C GLU A 113 -20.66 2.09 -7.92
N CYS A 114 -21.09 2.90 -8.85
CA CYS A 114 -20.98 4.34 -8.75
C CYS A 114 -22.11 4.91 -7.90
N ASP A 115 -21.97 4.89 -6.56
CA ASP A 115 -22.97 5.46 -5.66
C ASP A 115 -22.95 6.99 -5.65
N LYS A 116 -21.76 7.59 -5.86
CA LYS A 116 -21.60 9.05 -5.91
C LYS A 116 -20.53 9.44 -6.92
N VAL A 117 -20.83 10.47 -7.72
CA VAL A 117 -19.84 11.18 -8.52
C VAL A 117 -19.36 12.39 -7.72
N ILE A 118 -18.06 12.50 -7.50
CA ILE A 118 -17.46 13.62 -6.77
C ILE A 118 -17.02 14.68 -7.78
N HIS A 119 -17.77 15.76 -7.84
CA HIS A 119 -17.46 16.89 -8.70
C HIS A 119 -16.30 17.71 -8.14
N ASN A 120 -15.44 18.25 -9.02
CA ASN A 120 -14.29 19.10 -8.66
C ASN A 120 -13.28 18.42 -7.71
N ALA A 121 -13.09 17.11 -7.84
CA ALA A 121 -12.06 16.38 -7.09
C ALA A 121 -10.68 16.85 -7.55
N GLY A 122 -9.90 17.47 -6.65
CA GLY A 122 -8.56 18.00 -6.97
C GLY A 122 -7.49 16.94 -7.22
N ASP A 123 -7.78 15.68 -6.89
CA ASP A 123 -6.91 14.52 -7.06
C ASP A 123 -7.16 13.72 -8.35
N VAL A 124 -8.13 14.15 -9.17
CA VAL A 124 -8.49 13.52 -10.44
C VAL A 124 -8.59 14.57 -11.56
N VAL A 125 -7.91 14.33 -12.67
CA VAL A 125 -7.86 15.24 -13.82
C VAL A 125 -8.68 14.67 -14.99
N TYR A 126 -9.40 15.56 -15.68
CA TYR A 126 -10.11 15.21 -16.91
C TYR A 126 -9.21 14.41 -17.88
N PRO A 127 -9.68 13.34 -18.53
CA PRO A 127 -11.08 12.94 -18.72
C PRO A 127 -11.64 11.95 -17.65
N PHE A 128 -11.01 11.85 -16.50
CA PHE A 128 -11.50 10.99 -15.43
C PHE A 128 -12.41 11.73 -14.46
N TYR A 129 -13.34 10.99 -13.88
CA TYR A 129 -14.23 11.41 -12.80
C TYR A 129 -13.87 10.62 -11.54
N LYS A 130 -13.95 11.26 -10.39
CA LYS A 130 -13.87 10.56 -9.11
C LYS A 130 -15.24 10.06 -8.72
N THR A 131 -15.32 8.79 -8.33
CA THR A 131 -16.54 8.13 -7.87
C THR A 131 -16.28 7.49 -6.51
N ASP A 132 -17.31 7.47 -5.66
CA ASP A 132 -17.29 6.72 -4.41
C ASP A 132 -18.31 5.57 -4.49
N SER A 133 -17.89 4.39 -4.05
CA SER A 133 -18.66 3.14 -3.94
C SER A 133 -18.73 2.70 -2.48
N PHE A 134 -19.92 2.37 -2.00
CA PHE A 134 -20.09 1.83 -0.66
C PHE A 134 -19.76 0.34 -0.65
N LEU A 135 -18.77 -0.07 0.16
CA LEU A 135 -18.36 -1.49 0.27
C LEU A 135 -19.06 -2.22 1.42
N GLY A 136 -19.59 -1.51 2.40
CA GLY A 136 -20.20 -2.09 3.59
C GLY A 136 -19.80 -1.36 4.87
N SER A 137 -20.14 -1.93 6.01
CA SER A 137 -19.80 -1.40 7.32
C SER A 137 -19.08 -2.45 8.16
N LEU A 138 -18.19 -2.00 9.05
CA LEU A 138 -17.48 -2.87 10.00
C LEU A 138 -17.46 -2.24 11.40
N TYR A 139 -17.10 -3.04 12.39
CA TYR A 139 -16.94 -2.59 13.76
C TYR A 139 -15.52 -2.82 14.24
N ILE A 140 -14.83 -1.75 14.67
CA ILE A 140 -13.51 -1.80 15.28
C ILE A 140 -13.70 -1.83 16.80
N GLN A 141 -13.34 -2.95 17.42
CA GLN A 141 -13.60 -3.18 18.84
C GLN A 141 -12.68 -2.36 19.73
N ASN A 142 -11.39 -2.34 19.43
CA ASN A 142 -10.37 -1.73 20.29
C ASN A 142 -9.49 -0.76 19.50
N PRO A 143 -8.98 0.30 20.15
CA PRO A 143 -7.84 1.04 19.64
C PRO A 143 -6.61 0.14 19.54
N GLY A 144 -5.72 0.40 18.57
CA GLY A 144 -4.52 -0.40 18.35
C GLY A 144 -3.89 -0.20 16.99
N GLU A 145 -2.89 -1.01 16.68
CA GLU A 145 -2.26 -1.07 15.35
C GLU A 145 -2.76 -2.30 14.60
N TYR A 146 -3.11 -2.10 13.34
CA TYR A 146 -3.77 -3.10 12.51
C TYR A 146 -3.17 -3.14 11.12
N ASN A 147 -2.97 -4.34 10.59
CA ASN A 147 -2.71 -4.53 9.18
C ASN A 147 -4.05 -4.54 8.41
N VAL A 148 -4.12 -3.74 7.36
CA VAL A 148 -5.31 -3.60 6.52
C VAL A 148 -4.94 -3.87 5.08
N GLN A 149 -5.72 -4.70 4.40
CA GLN A 149 -5.47 -5.09 3.03
C GLN A 149 -6.70 -4.86 2.16
N VAL A 150 -6.44 -4.44 0.92
CA VAL A 150 -7.41 -4.44 -0.17
C VAL A 150 -6.86 -5.29 -1.31
N ILE A 151 -7.70 -6.17 -1.86
CA ILE A 151 -7.35 -7.00 -3.01
C ILE A 151 -8.31 -6.66 -4.15
N SER A 152 -7.75 -6.26 -5.30
CA SER A 152 -8.54 -5.81 -6.45
C SER A 152 -7.70 -5.64 -7.70
N ASP A 153 -8.28 -5.92 -8.86
CA ASP A 153 -7.76 -5.58 -10.18
C ASP A 153 -7.68 -4.06 -10.44
N GLY A 154 -8.40 -3.24 -9.66
CA GLY A 154 -8.30 -1.78 -9.71
C GLY A 154 -7.02 -1.20 -9.10
N ILE A 155 -6.20 -2.02 -8.41
CA ILE A 155 -4.90 -1.61 -7.89
C ILE A 155 -3.86 -1.74 -8.99
N GLN A 156 -3.33 -0.59 -9.43
CA GLN A 156 -2.35 -0.53 -10.51
C GLN A 156 -0.97 -0.13 -9.97
N PRO A 157 0.12 -0.75 -10.45
CA PRO A 157 1.48 -0.31 -10.15
C PRO A 157 1.71 1.15 -10.54
N LYS A 158 2.52 1.88 -9.77
CA LYS A 158 2.84 3.30 -10.08
C LYS A 158 3.37 3.50 -11.50
N ALA A 159 4.13 2.53 -12.03
CA ALA A 159 4.67 2.57 -13.39
C ALA A 159 3.60 2.50 -14.47
N ASP A 160 2.46 1.90 -14.22
CA ASP A 160 1.40 1.65 -15.19
C ASP A 160 0.27 2.69 -15.14
N GLN A 161 0.29 3.61 -14.16
CA GLN A 161 -0.78 4.60 -13.96
C GLN A 161 -0.98 5.55 -15.14
N ASN A 162 0.03 5.73 -16.00
CA ASN A 162 -0.03 6.59 -17.17
C ASN A 162 -0.41 5.85 -18.49
N THR A 163 -0.47 4.52 -18.49
CA THR A 163 -0.61 3.74 -19.72
C THR A 163 -1.98 3.14 -19.96
N SER A 164 -2.82 2.96 -18.94
CA SER A 164 -4.16 2.40 -19.12
C SER A 164 -5.20 3.49 -19.41
N ILE A 165 -5.28 3.86 -20.68
CA ILE A 165 -6.17 4.93 -21.18
C ILE A 165 -7.68 4.62 -21.04
N GLY A 166 -8.07 3.47 -20.56
CA GLY A 166 -9.48 3.04 -20.54
C GLY A 166 -10.02 2.46 -19.25
N SER A 167 -9.18 2.21 -18.25
CA SER A 167 -9.60 1.44 -17.07
C SER A 167 -9.88 2.32 -15.84
N THR A 168 -10.86 1.89 -15.07
CA THR A 168 -11.08 2.38 -13.71
C THR A 168 -9.87 1.99 -12.85
N ARG A 169 -9.41 2.93 -12.01
CA ARG A 169 -8.35 2.69 -11.03
C ARG A 169 -8.81 3.04 -9.63
N MET A 170 -8.39 2.27 -8.67
CA MET A 170 -8.59 2.55 -7.26
C MET A 170 -7.70 3.71 -6.81
N LEU A 171 -8.27 4.67 -6.08
CA LEU A 171 -7.54 5.80 -5.50
C LEU A 171 -7.32 5.60 -4.00
N SER A 172 -8.37 5.24 -3.28
CA SER A 172 -8.33 5.09 -1.82
C SER A 172 -9.51 4.28 -1.30
N VAL A 173 -9.34 3.76 -0.07
CA VAL A 173 -10.47 3.31 0.75
C VAL A 173 -10.56 4.20 1.98
N VAL A 174 -11.76 4.66 2.31
CA VAL A 174 -12.01 5.57 3.42
C VAL A 174 -13.01 4.94 4.38
N LEU A 175 -12.61 4.82 5.65
CA LEU A 175 -13.49 4.40 6.74
C LEU A 175 -14.01 5.66 7.42
N LYS A 176 -15.32 5.86 7.38
CA LYS A 176 -16.01 7.01 8.01
C LYS A 176 -16.75 6.55 9.25
N PRO A 177 -16.52 7.17 10.43
CA PRO A 177 -17.26 6.80 11.63
C PRO A 177 -18.75 7.09 11.47
N ILE A 178 -19.58 6.14 11.91
CA ILE A 178 -21.02 6.33 12.00
C ILE A 178 -21.31 7.03 13.33
N THR A 179 -21.64 8.31 13.28
CA THR A 179 -22.11 9.08 14.44
C THR A 179 -23.61 8.89 14.60
N HIS A 180 -24.04 8.46 15.77
CA HIS A 180 -25.46 8.38 16.17
C HIS A 180 -25.90 9.69 16.81
#